data_ae030e76cd243e0ee53896a4f9a4e091
#
_entry.id   ae030e76cd243e0ee53896a4f9a4e091
#
_cell.length_a   1.000
_cell.length_b   1.000
_cell.length_c   1.000
_cell.angle_alpha   90.00
_cell.angle_beta   90.00
_cell.angle_gamma   90.00
#
_symmetry.space_group_name_H-M   'P 1'
#
loop_
_entity.id
_entity.type
_entity.pdbx_description
1 polymer ?
#
loop_
_entity_poly.entity_id
_entity_poly.type
_entity_poly.pdbx_seq_one_letter_code
_entity_poly.pdbx_strand_id
1 'polypeptide(L)'
;VAKRLLWTLLFLMLASCGPSSSTTPTLDLLPRLAVTPALEAWVASSLTAYREDHGSLEFTVEVLSYEAALEAAESEAVELVVVGWEPPSDWFATPLDVEGIAVVVNPGNPVRNYTLYDLAAIFSGRLRLWDELGWGEGIVQPVIPLAGDEARRRFEDVVMAGESPTGNALLAPSSEAMAAAVAADPNAIGFMSMSYATEDVRGVRVDGVLLGESSLADGRYPLWLEVIATAPQEPTGALRDWLAWVQAQGEGE
;
A
#
# COMPACT_ATOMS: atom_id res chain seq x y z
N VAL A 1 -20.35 -87.60 51.96
CA VAL A 1 -19.98 -87.25 50.58
C VAL A 1 -20.36 -85.78 50.33
N ALA A 2 -19.39 -84.83 50.39
CA ALA A 2 -19.62 -83.43 50.31
C ALA A 2 -19.17 -82.94 48.89
N LYS A 3 -20.09 -82.30 48.17
CA LYS A 3 -19.73 -81.53 46.92
C LYS A 3 -19.54 -80.08 47.34
N ARG A 4 -18.31 -79.58 47.16
CA ARG A 4 -18.00 -78.17 47.25
C ARG A 4 -18.25 -77.50 45.90
N LEU A 5 -19.13 -76.49 45.87
CA LEU A 5 -19.39 -75.61 44.73
C LEU A 5 -18.41 -74.44 44.81
N LEU A 6 -17.57 -74.31 43.81
CA LEU A 6 -16.64 -73.20 43.66
C LEU A 6 -17.33 -72.10 42.79
N TRP A 7 -17.58 -70.94 43.41
CA TRP A 7 -18.14 -69.77 42.71
C TRP A 7 -16.98 -68.87 42.24
N THR A 8 -16.74 -68.88 40.94
CA THR A 8 -15.79 -67.97 40.32
C THR A 8 -16.49 -66.66 40.01
N LEU A 9 -16.11 -65.57 40.70
CA LEU A 9 -16.51 -64.19 40.39
C LEU A 9 -15.72 -63.70 39.16
N LEU A 10 -16.45 -63.46 38.04
CA LEU A 10 -15.91 -62.81 36.86
C LEU A 10 -16.04 -61.30 37.04
N PHE A 11 -14.89 -60.64 37.27
CA PHE A 11 -14.81 -59.19 37.33
C PHE A 11 -14.82 -58.62 35.89
N LEU A 12 -15.92 -57.97 35.44
CA LEU A 12 -16.01 -57.26 34.20
C LEU A 12 -15.37 -55.89 34.39
N MET A 13 -14.16 -55.68 33.86
CA MET A 13 -13.54 -54.36 33.71
C MET A 13 -14.23 -53.63 32.58
N LEU A 14 -15.11 -52.68 32.90
CA LEU A 14 -15.62 -51.69 31.94
C LEU A 14 -14.50 -50.68 31.69
N ALA A 15 -13.80 -50.83 30.57
CA ALA A 15 -12.93 -49.78 30.02
C ALA A 15 -13.78 -48.61 29.55
N SER A 16 -13.81 -47.54 30.34
CA SER A 16 -14.40 -46.26 29.96
C SER A 16 -13.48 -45.62 28.93
N CYS A 17 -13.82 -45.79 27.64
CA CYS A 17 -13.30 -44.90 26.58
C CYS A 17 -13.98 -43.53 26.72
N GLY A 18 -13.35 -42.61 27.41
CA GLY A 18 -13.70 -41.20 27.33
C GLY A 18 -13.47 -40.70 25.88
N PRO A 19 -14.32 -39.82 25.37
CA PRO A 19 -14.06 -39.21 24.06
C PRO A 19 -12.76 -38.40 24.16
N SER A 20 -11.70 -38.87 23.49
CA SER A 20 -10.52 -38.07 23.23
C SER A 20 -10.97 -36.92 22.36
N SER A 21 -11.09 -35.72 22.92
CA SER A 21 -11.19 -34.48 22.16
C SER A 21 -9.89 -34.37 21.35
N SER A 22 -9.93 -34.87 20.12
CA SER A 22 -8.91 -34.54 19.14
C SER A 22 -9.06 -33.06 18.85
N THR A 23 -8.31 -32.23 19.56
CA THR A 23 -8.01 -30.88 19.13
C THR A 23 -7.20 -31.07 17.86
N THR A 24 -7.88 -30.98 16.72
CA THR A 24 -7.21 -30.77 15.43
C THR A 24 -6.37 -29.51 15.64
N PRO A 25 -5.04 -29.55 15.42
CA PRO A 25 -4.28 -28.31 15.44
C PRO A 25 -4.87 -27.45 14.33
N THR A 26 -5.53 -26.36 14.69
CA THR A 26 -5.80 -25.28 13.77
C THR A 26 -4.40 -24.82 13.34
N LEU A 27 -4.03 -25.07 12.10
CA LEU A 27 -2.92 -24.38 11.50
C LEU A 27 -3.25 -22.90 11.71
N ASP A 28 -2.53 -22.24 12.61
CA ASP A 28 -2.56 -20.78 12.72
C ASP A 28 -2.07 -20.25 11.37
N LEU A 29 -3.02 -20.03 10.47
CA LEU A 29 -2.73 -19.37 9.20
C LEU A 29 -2.30 -17.97 9.56
N LEU A 30 -1.16 -17.54 9.01
CA LEU A 30 -0.69 -16.17 9.18
C LEU A 30 -1.79 -15.21 8.71
N PRO A 31 -2.00 -14.10 9.42
CA PRO A 31 -2.93 -13.06 8.97
C PRO A 31 -2.59 -12.61 7.56
N ARG A 32 -3.58 -12.52 6.68
CA ARG A 32 -3.40 -12.20 5.26
C ARG A 32 -3.90 -10.80 4.98
N LEU A 33 -3.04 -10.00 4.42
CA LEU A 33 -3.25 -8.60 4.10
C LEU A 33 -3.00 -8.38 2.61
N ALA A 34 -3.89 -7.69 1.91
CA ALA A 34 -3.61 -7.15 0.59
C ALA A 34 -3.31 -5.65 0.68
N VAL A 35 -2.46 -5.18 -0.22
CA VAL A 35 -2.12 -3.77 -0.35
C VAL A 35 -2.07 -3.39 -1.83
N THR A 36 -2.47 -2.17 -2.16
CA THR A 36 -2.32 -1.64 -3.51
C THR A 36 -0.86 -1.22 -3.78
N PRO A 37 -0.40 -1.26 -5.05
CA PRO A 37 1.01 -0.99 -5.40
C PRO A 37 1.53 0.34 -4.89
N ALA A 38 0.70 1.39 -4.87
CA ALA A 38 1.10 2.71 -4.39
C ALA A 38 1.45 2.74 -2.90
N LEU A 39 0.90 1.81 -2.09
CA LEU A 39 1.03 1.78 -0.65
C LEU A 39 1.90 0.62 -0.12
N GLU A 40 2.45 -0.22 -1.00
CA GLU A 40 3.25 -1.40 -0.62
C GLU A 40 4.41 -1.03 0.31
N ALA A 41 5.21 -0.01 -0.04
CA ALA A 41 6.35 0.40 0.77
C ALA A 41 5.93 0.98 2.13
N TRP A 42 4.82 1.71 2.18
CA TRP A 42 4.25 2.21 3.43
C TRP A 42 3.86 1.05 4.35
N VAL A 43 3.12 0.06 3.84
CA VAL A 43 2.73 -1.14 4.61
C VAL A 43 3.97 -1.91 5.08
N ALA A 44 4.96 -2.12 4.20
CA ALA A 44 6.18 -2.84 4.55
C ALA A 44 6.96 -2.15 5.69
N SER A 45 7.07 -0.82 5.64
CA SER A 45 7.70 0.00 6.69
C SER A 45 6.91 -0.07 8.01
N SER A 46 5.59 0.09 7.96
CA SER A 46 4.71 0.01 9.12
C SER A 46 4.77 -1.35 9.81
N LEU A 47 4.72 -2.45 9.04
CA LEU A 47 4.84 -3.80 9.58
C LEU A 47 6.24 -4.07 10.16
N THR A 48 7.28 -3.46 9.61
CA THR A 48 8.63 -3.59 10.14
C THR A 48 8.75 -2.90 11.50
N ALA A 49 8.27 -1.67 11.60
CA ALA A 49 8.24 -0.92 12.86
C ALA A 49 7.36 -1.63 13.92
N TYR A 50 6.21 -2.17 13.52
CA TYR A 50 5.35 -2.94 14.43
C TYR A 50 6.05 -4.17 15.00
N ARG A 51 6.85 -4.90 14.18
CA ARG A 51 7.62 -6.06 14.64
C ARG A 51 8.73 -5.69 15.61
N GLU A 52 9.35 -4.56 15.44
CA GLU A 52 10.39 -4.05 16.36
C GLU A 52 9.81 -3.81 17.76
N ASP A 53 8.58 -3.30 17.84
CA ASP A 53 7.91 -2.99 19.11
C ASP A 53 7.24 -4.22 19.77
N HIS A 54 6.71 -5.18 18.98
CA HIS A 54 5.84 -6.25 19.46
C HIS A 54 6.39 -7.67 19.25
N GLY A 55 7.59 -7.80 18.66
CA GLY A 55 8.21 -9.09 18.35
C GLY A 55 7.75 -9.68 17.01
N SER A 56 8.17 -10.92 16.74
CA SER A 56 8.02 -11.55 15.41
C SER A 56 6.60 -12.02 15.13
N LEU A 57 5.70 -11.11 14.81
CA LEU A 57 4.43 -11.43 14.19
C LEU A 57 4.61 -11.39 12.67
N GLU A 58 4.33 -12.50 12.00
CA GLU A 58 4.41 -12.58 10.55
C GLU A 58 3.02 -12.36 9.95
N PHE A 59 3.00 -11.59 8.88
CA PHE A 59 1.82 -11.37 8.04
C PHE A 59 2.14 -11.86 6.63
N THR A 60 1.16 -12.42 5.94
CA THR A 60 1.24 -12.62 4.50
C THR A 60 0.71 -11.37 3.83
N VAL A 61 1.54 -10.71 3.03
CA VAL A 61 1.18 -9.49 2.30
C VAL A 61 1.13 -9.80 0.81
N GLU A 62 0.02 -9.48 0.17
CA GLU A 62 -0.16 -9.61 -1.28
C GLU A 62 -0.34 -8.22 -1.90
N VAL A 63 0.40 -7.94 -2.98
CA VAL A 63 0.26 -6.68 -3.73
C VAL A 63 -0.71 -6.92 -4.87
N LEU A 64 -1.86 -6.24 -4.83
CA LEU A 64 -2.96 -6.43 -5.76
C LEU A 64 -3.45 -5.07 -6.29
N SER A 65 -4.02 -5.04 -7.50
CA SER A 65 -4.74 -3.85 -7.94
C SER A 65 -5.92 -3.57 -7.01
N TYR A 66 -6.42 -2.33 -7.01
CA TYR A 66 -7.53 -1.93 -6.15
C TYR A 66 -8.73 -2.90 -6.28
N GLU A 67 -9.17 -3.20 -7.50
CA GLU A 67 -10.31 -4.10 -7.74
C GLU A 67 -10.02 -5.53 -7.28
N ALA A 68 -8.81 -6.04 -7.56
CA ALA A 68 -8.42 -7.39 -7.17
C ALA A 68 -8.27 -7.53 -5.63
N ALA A 69 -7.84 -6.48 -4.95
CA ALA A 69 -7.73 -6.46 -3.50
C ALA A 69 -9.11 -6.52 -2.83
N LEU A 70 -10.09 -5.76 -3.35
CA LEU A 70 -11.48 -5.83 -2.85
C LEU A 70 -12.10 -7.22 -3.12
N GLU A 71 -11.91 -7.78 -4.32
CA GLU A 71 -12.40 -9.14 -4.65
C GLU A 71 -11.76 -10.21 -3.74
N ALA A 72 -10.46 -10.08 -3.43
CA ALA A 72 -9.77 -10.96 -2.51
C ALA A 72 -10.36 -10.90 -1.09
N ALA A 73 -10.75 -9.72 -0.61
CA ALA A 73 -11.41 -9.56 0.69
C ALA A 73 -12.86 -10.09 0.68
N GLU A 74 -13.64 -9.85 -0.37
CA GLU A 74 -15.00 -10.40 -0.51
C GLU A 74 -15.01 -11.93 -0.53
N SER A 75 -14.01 -12.54 -1.16
CA SER A 75 -13.84 -14.00 -1.21
C SER A 75 -13.15 -14.61 0.01
N GLU A 76 -12.85 -13.82 1.02
CA GLU A 76 -12.11 -14.22 2.22
C GLU A 76 -10.69 -14.76 1.92
N ALA A 77 -10.13 -14.44 0.75
CA ALA A 77 -8.74 -14.78 0.42
C ALA A 77 -7.76 -13.95 1.25
N VAL A 78 -8.12 -12.72 1.61
CA VAL A 78 -7.42 -11.87 2.58
C VAL A 78 -8.40 -11.35 3.63
N GLU A 79 -7.90 -11.00 4.80
CA GLU A 79 -8.71 -10.54 5.93
C GLU A 79 -8.74 -9.02 6.06
N LEU A 80 -7.80 -8.33 5.42
CA LEU A 80 -7.69 -6.88 5.42
C LEU A 80 -7.10 -6.39 4.11
N VAL A 81 -7.51 -5.20 3.68
CA VAL A 81 -6.95 -4.53 2.52
C VAL A 81 -6.49 -3.13 2.93
N VAL A 82 -5.33 -2.69 2.44
CA VAL A 82 -4.88 -1.29 2.55
C VAL A 82 -4.92 -0.65 1.17
N VAL A 83 -5.69 0.42 1.04
CA VAL A 83 -5.99 1.13 -0.21
C VAL A 83 -5.76 2.62 -0.07
N GLY A 84 -5.47 3.29 -1.18
CA GLY A 84 -5.32 4.74 -1.29
C GLY A 84 -6.56 5.44 -1.89
N TRP A 85 -7.66 4.72 -2.01
CA TRP A 85 -8.91 5.22 -2.58
C TRP A 85 -10.12 4.79 -1.76
N GLU A 86 -11.25 5.51 -1.93
CA GLU A 86 -12.47 5.30 -1.17
C GLU A 86 -12.99 3.85 -1.31
N PRO A 87 -13.09 3.08 -0.20
CA PRO A 87 -13.58 1.71 -0.20
C PRO A 87 -15.12 1.65 -0.30
N PRO A 88 -15.72 0.44 -0.47
CA PRO A 88 -17.16 0.27 -0.39
C PRO A 88 -17.74 0.82 0.92
N SER A 89 -18.85 1.57 0.81
CA SER A 89 -19.41 2.33 1.94
C SER A 89 -20.05 1.48 3.05
N ASP A 90 -20.29 0.21 2.79
CA ASP A 90 -20.84 -0.78 3.73
C ASP A 90 -19.77 -1.65 4.40
N TRP A 91 -18.49 -1.42 4.07
CA TRP A 91 -17.39 -2.11 4.67
C TRP A 91 -16.87 -1.39 5.93
N PHE A 92 -16.19 -2.15 6.79
CA PHE A 92 -15.31 -1.54 7.77
C PHE A 92 -14.24 -0.73 7.03
N ALA A 93 -14.02 0.51 7.45
CA ALA A 93 -12.97 1.35 6.93
C ALA A 93 -12.42 2.25 8.03
N THR A 94 -11.11 2.40 8.09
CA THR A 94 -10.45 3.30 9.02
C THR A 94 -9.24 3.95 8.37
N PRO A 95 -9.12 5.29 8.45
CA PRO A 95 -7.91 5.98 8.01
C PRO A 95 -6.74 5.61 8.93
N LEU A 96 -5.57 5.45 8.34
CA LEU A 96 -4.33 5.13 9.06
C LEU A 96 -3.33 6.27 8.97
N ASP A 97 -3.18 6.89 7.79
CA ASP A 97 -2.13 7.86 7.50
C ASP A 97 -2.40 8.58 6.18
N VAL A 98 -1.44 9.39 5.75
CA VAL A 98 -1.42 10.08 4.44
C VAL A 98 -0.10 9.77 3.73
N GLU A 99 -0.18 9.21 2.53
CA GLU A 99 0.99 8.93 1.68
C GLU A 99 1.14 10.02 0.61
N GLY A 100 2.30 10.68 0.57
CA GLY A 100 2.59 11.71 -0.41
C GLY A 100 2.91 11.14 -1.80
N ILE A 101 2.47 11.83 -2.86
CA ILE A 101 2.84 11.51 -4.24
C ILE A 101 3.96 12.47 -4.66
N ALA A 102 5.19 11.97 -4.70
CA ALA A 102 6.36 12.74 -5.11
C ALA A 102 6.40 12.91 -6.63
N VAL A 103 6.49 14.14 -7.09
CA VAL A 103 6.91 14.41 -8.48
C VAL A 103 8.43 14.36 -8.52
N VAL A 104 8.97 13.51 -9.39
CA VAL A 104 10.39 13.20 -9.46
C VAL A 104 10.97 13.45 -10.84
N VAL A 105 12.20 13.90 -10.85
CA VAL A 105 13.00 14.13 -12.08
C VAL A 105 14.38 13.51 -11.92
N ASN A 106 15.08 13.34 -13.04
CA ASN A 106 16.49 12.96 -13.00
C ASN A 106 17.29 14.02 -12.19
N PRO A 107 18.28 13.64 -11.38
CA PRO A 107 19.09 14.58 -10.59
C PRO A 107 19.76 15.67 -11.42
N GLY A 108 20.07 15.39 -12.70
CA GLY A 108 20.63 16.35 -13.65
C GLY A 108 19.67 17.45 -14.13
N ASN A 109 18.35 17.27 -13.97
CA ASN A 109 17.36 18.28 -14.33
C ASN A 109 17.47 19.50 -13.40
N PRO A 110 17.68 20.74 -13.89
CA PRO A 110 17.85 21.93 -13.04
C PRO A 110 16.55 22.49 -12.47
N VAL A 111 15.39 22.13 -13.03
CA VAL A 111 14.09 22.66 -12.56
C VAL A 111 13.80 22.12 -11.16
N ARG A 112 13.42 22.99 -10.25
CA ARG A 112 13.22 22.68 -8.82
C ARG A 112 11.77 22.82 -8.39
N ASN A 113 10.94 23.44 -9.21
CA ASN A 113 9.55 23.72 -8.90
C ASN A 113 8.72 23.68 -10.17
N TYR A 114 7.59 23.00 -10.10
CA TYR A 114 6.56 23.00 -11.13
C TYR A 114 5.26 23.47 -10.52
N THR A 115 4.49 24.25 -11.27
CA THR A 115 3.09 24.49 -10.91
C THR A 115 2.23 23.30 -11.35
N LEU A 116 1.03 23.15 -10.77
CA LEU A 116 0.06 22.16 -11.26
C LEU A 116 -0.23 22.36 -12.75
N TYR A 117 -0.22 23.63 -13.22
CA TYR A 117 -0.38 23.94 -14.65
C TYR A 117 0.78 23.40 -15.50
N ASP A 118 2.04 23.56 -15.07
CA ASP A 118 3.20 23.02 -15.78
C ASP A 118 3.13 21.49 -15.84
N LEU A 119 2.78 20.84 -14.74
CA LEU A 119 2.60 19.39 -14.68
C LEU A 119 1.49 18.93 -15.64
N ALA A 120 0.34 19.59 -15.64
CA ALA A 120 -0.73 19.31 -16.59
C ALA A 120 -0.26 19.46 -18.05
N ALA A 121 0.49 20.51 -18.35
CA ALA A 121 1.02 20.73 -19.70
C ALA A 121 2.05 19.68 -20.12
N ILE A 122 2.93 19.27 -19.22
CA ILE A 122 3.91 18.20 -19.43
C ILE A 122 3.20 16.87 -19.69
N PHE A 123 2.37 16.44 -18.76
CA PHE A 123 1.78 15.10 -18.80
C PHE A 123 0.67 14.96 -19.86
N SER A 124 0.05 16.04 -20.30
CA SER A 124 -0.84 16.04 -21.49
C SER A 124 -0.09 16.14 -22.81
N GLY A 125 1.22 16.44 -22.79
CA GLY A 125 2.05 16.61 -24.00
C GLY A 125 1.85 17.94 -24.70
N ARG A 126 1.25 18.94 -24.05
CA ARG A 126 1.19 20.33 -24.54
C ARG A 126 2.56 21.00 -24.46
N LEU A 127 3.31 20.73 -23.38
CA LEU A 127 4.71 21.10 -23.19
C LEU A 127 5.57 19.89 -23.56
N ARG A 128 6.46 20.06 -24.54
CA ARG A 128 7.27 18.95 -25.09
C ARG A 128 8.75 19.15 -24.99
N LEU A 129 9.19 20.37 -24.78
CA LEU A 129 10.61 20.73 -24.77
C LEU A 129 10.96 21.36 -23.42
N TRP A 130 12.10 20.99 -22.86
CA TRP A 130 12.58 21.55 -21.60
C TRP A 130 12.97 23.04 -21.69
N ASP A 131 13.29 23.55 -22.91
CA ASP A 131 13.56 24.97 -23.13
C ASP A 131 12.33 25.86 -22.89
N GLU A 132 11.12 25.35 -23.07
CA GLU A 132 9.87 26.02 -22.71
C GLU A 132 9.75 26.32 -21.20
N LEU A 133 10.50 25.58 -20.37
CA LEU A 133 10.62 25.79 -18.92
C LEU A 133 11.97 26.41 -18.52
N GLY A 134 12.75 26.90 -19.51
CA GLY A 134 14.04 27.53 -19.26
C GLY A 134 15.18 26.56 -18.94
N TRP A 135 15.04 25.28 -19.25
CA TRP A 135 16.11 24.30 -19.19
C TRP A 135 16.47 23.82 -20.58
N GLY A 136 17.68 23.98 -21.01
CA GLY A 136 18.35 23.54 -22.22
C GLY A 136 17.56 22.74 -23.27
N GLU A 137 18.26 22.28 -24.30
CA GLU A 137 17.66 21.47 -25.35
C GLU A 137 17.34 20.06 -24.81
N GLY A 138 16.09 19.56 -25.03
CA GLY A 138 15.67 18.22 -24.67
C GLY A 138 14.18 18.02 -24.85
N ILE A 139 13.78 16.80 -25.24
CA ILE A 139 12.38 16.44 -25.34
C ILE A 139 11.96 15.88 -23.96
N VAL A 140 10.92 16.44 -23.36
CA VAL A 140 10.37 15.96 -22.10
C VAL A 140 9.86 14.54 -22.27
N GLN A 141 10.32 13.63 -21.41
CA GLN A 141 9.84 12.24 -21.36
C GLN A 141 8.99 12.03 -20.09
N PRO A 142 7.66 12.14 -20.18
CA PRO A 142 6.79 11.77 -19.07
C PRO A 142 6.84 10.26 -18.82
N VAL A 143 6.87 9.88 -17.54
CA VAL A 143 6.75 8.50 -17.08
C VAL A 143 5.56 8.43 -16.14
N ILE A 144 4.62 7.52 -16.39
CA ILE A 144 3.38 7.41 -15.61
C ILE A 144 3.16 5.97 -15.14
N PRO A 145 2.55 5.76 -13.97
CA PRO A 145 2.14 4.43 -13.52
C PRO A 145 1.11 3.79 -14.48
N LEU A 146 0.89 2.48 -14.36
CA LEU A 146 -0.15 1.78 -15.12
C LEU A 146 -1.54 2.33 -14.80
N ALA A 147 -2.48 2.12 -15.73
CA ALA A 147 -3.89 2.41 -15.47
C ALA A 147 -4.39 1.56 -14.29
N GLY A 148 -5.18 2.16 -13.39
CA GLY A 148 -5.64 1.51 -12.17
C GLY A 148 -4.73 1.71 -10.96
N ASP A 149 -3.54 2.28 -11.12
CA ASP A 149 -2.71 2.72 -10.00
C ASP A 149 -3.32 3.95 -9.32
N GLU A 150 -3.39 3.95 -7.99
CA GLU A 150 -4.07 4.99 -7.22
C GLU A 150 -3.32 6.33 -7.24
N ALA A 151 -1.98 6.30 -7.23
CA ALA A 151 -1.18 7.52 -7.38
C ALA A 151 -1.42 8.16 -8.75
N ARG A 152 -1.55 7.34 -9.81
CA ARG A 152 -1.93 7.84 -11.13
C ARG A 152 -3.33 8.44 -11.13
N ARG A 153 -4.30 7.76 -10.56
CA ARG A 153 -5.68 8.25 -10.46
C ARG A 153 -5.74 9.60 -9.73
N ARG A 154 -5.05 9.69 -8.59
CA ARG A 154 -4.99 10.94 -7.83
C ARG A 154 -4.31 12.07 -8.60
N PHE A 155 -3.22 11.76 -9.29
CA PHE A 155 -2.54 12.72 -10.15
C PHE A 155 -3.44 13.21 -11.30
N GLU A 156 -4.15 12.30 -11.97
CA GLU A 156 -5.08 12.65 -13.04
C GLU A 156 -6.21 13.54 -12.52
N ASP A 157 -6.76 13.25 -11.34
CA ASP A 157 -7.83 14.07 -10.74
C ASP A 157 -7.36 15.47 -10.38
N VAL A 158 -6.20 15.60 -9.71
CA VAL A 158 -5.73 16.89 -9.17
C VAL A 158 -5.00 17.73 -10.22
N VAL A 159 -4.17 17.09 -11.06
CA VAL A 159 -3.29 17.78 -12.02
C VAL A 159 -3.92 17.88 -13.39
N MET A 160 -4.46 16.76 -13.90
CA MET A 160 -4.91 16.70 -15.29
C MET A 160 -6.30 17.30 -15.50
N ALA A 161 -7.11 17.43 -14.45
CA ALA A 161 -8.44 18.05 -14.50
C ALA A 161 -9.34 17.51 -15.65
N GLY A 162 -9.25 16.20 -15.93
CA GLY A 162 -10.00 15.53 -16.99
C GLY A 162 -9.26 15.46 -18.35
N GLU A 163 -8.07 16.03 -18.47
CA GLU A 163 -7.21 15.79 -19.65
C GLU A 163 -6.61 14.37 -19.57
N SER A 164 -6.39 13.74 -20.71
CA SER A 164 -5.73 12.44 -20.76
C SER A 164 -4.21 12.59 -20.83
N PRO A 165 -3.44 11.68 -20.21
CA PRO A 165 -2.00 11.63 -20.39
C PRO A 165 -1.60 11.46 -21.85
N THR A 166 -0.45 12.05 -22.21
CA THR A 166 0.08 11.94 -23.58
C THR A 166 0.37 10.49 -23.95
N GLY A 167 0.06 10.13 -25.20
CA GLY A 167 0.40 8.81 -25.74
C GLY A 167 1.90 8.52 -25.85
N ASN A 168 2.76 9.53 -25.65
CA ASN A 168 4.22 9.39 -25.64
C ASN A 168 4.77 9.12 -24.22
N ALA A 169 3.93 9.08 -23.18
CA ALA A 169 4.38 8.74 -21.84
C ALA A 169 4.85 7.27 -21.77
N LEU A 170 5.97 7.04 -21.10
CA LEU A 170 6.39 5.68 -20.75
C LEU A 170 5.52 5.17 -19.60
N LEU A 171 5.16 3.88 -19.67
CA LEU A 171 4.43 3.22 -18.61
C LEU A 171 5.39 2.53 -17.65
N ALA A 172 5.32 2.87 -16.38
CA ALA A 172 6.06 2.21 -15.31
C ALA A 172 5.14 1.18 -14.62
N PRO A 173 5.51 -0.11 -14.60
CA PRO A 173 4.69 -1.15 -13.97
C PRO A 173 4.77 -1.15 -12.43
N SER A 174 5.71 -0.45 -11.83
CA SER A 174 5.85 -0.27 -10.38
C SER A 174 6.57 1.05 -10.06
N SER A 175 6.57 1.42 -8.77
CA SER A 175 7.29 2.62 -8.31
C SER A 175 8.80 2.48 -8.45
N GLU A 176 9.38 1.28 -8.29
CA GLU A 176 10.81 1.02 -8.56
C GLU A 176 11.13 1.18 -10.04
N ALA A 177 10.26 0.69 -10.93
CA ALA A 177 10.43 0.87 -12.37
C ALA A 177 10.31 2.35 -12.77
N MET A 178 9.45 3.11 -12.10
CA MET A 178 9.34 4.57 -12.24
C MET A 178 10.66 5.24 -11.84
N ALA A 179 11.18 4.95 -10.64
CA ALA A 179 12.44 5.50 -10.17
C ALA A 179 13.59 5.16 -11.13
N ALA A 180 13.69 3.90 -11.56
CA ALA A 180 14.73 3.47 -12.51
C ALA A 180 14.63 4.18 -13.87
N ALA A 181 13.43 4.35 -14.41
CA ALA A 181 13.22 5.04 -15.68
C ALA A 181 13.61 6.54 -15.60
N VAL A 182 13.23 7.20 -14.50
CA VAL A 182 13.57 8.62 -14.29
C VAL A 182 15.08 8.80 -14.03
N ALA A 183 15.71 7.89 -13.28
CA ALA A 183 17.14 7.92 -13.03
C ALA A 183 17.97 7.72 -14.32
N ALA A 184 17.49 6.88 -15.24
CA ALA A 184 18.21 6.55 -16.47
C ALA A 184 18.14 7.63 -17.56
N ASP A 185 17.12 8.46 -17.58
CA ASP A 185 16.92 9.49 -18.61
C ASP A 185 16.96 10.90 -18.00
N PRO A 186 17.96 11.75 -18.37
CA PRO A 186 18.02 13.14 -17.94
C PRO A 186 16.77 13.96 -18.27
N ASN A 187 16.02 13.56 -19.29
CA ASN A 187 14.82 14.25 -19.75
C ASN A 187 13.53 13.72 -19.12
N ALA A 188 13.62 12.69 -18.26
CA ALA A 188 12.44 12.10 -17.67
C ALA A 188 11.90 12.90 -16.49
N ILE A 189 10.57 12.87 -16.38
CA ILE A 189 9.78 13.32 -15.24
C ILE A 189 8.69 12.31 -14.96
N GLY A 190 8.51 11.96 -13.70
CA GLY A 190 7.49 11.01 -13.25
C GLY A 190 6.89 11.38 -11.91
N PHE A 191 6.02 10.54 -11.40
CA PHE A 191 5.45 10.67 -10.06
C PHE A 191 5.19 9.29 -9.46
N MET A 192 5.35 9.18 -8.14
CA MET A 192 5.20 7.94 -7.40
C MET A 192 4.99 8.22 -5.91
N SER A 193 4.59 7.21 -5.14
CA SER A 193 4.56 7.30 -3.69
C SER A 193 5.92 7.73 -3.12
N MET A 194 5.91 8.62 -2.14
CA MET A 194 7.12 9.16 -1.52
C MET A 194 7.96 8.07 -0.83
N SER A 195 7.33 7.02 -0.34
CA SER A 195 8.00 5.87 0.30
C SER A 195 8.94 5.10 -0.63
N TYR A 196 8.82 5.31 -1.96
CA TYR A 196 9.73 4.77 -2.97
C TYR A 196 10.80 5.75 -3.46
N ALA A 197 10.81 6.99 -2.98
CA ALA A 197 11.80 7.97 -3.41
C ALA A 197 13.20 7.54 -2.93
N THR A 198 14.12 7.39 -3.89
CA THR A 198 15.51 7.02 -3.65
C THR A 198 16.45 8.19 -3.95
N GLU A 199 17.73 8.07 -3.59
CA GLU A 199 18.75 9.07 -3.94
C GLU A 199 19.03 9.19 -5.45
N ASP A 200 18.60 8.19 -6.24
CA ASP A 200 18.79 8.16 -7.69
C ASP A 200 17.83 9.10 -8.45
N VAL A 201 16.78 9.55 -7.78
CA VAL A 201 15.82 10.52 -8.33
C VAL A 201 15.71 11.74 -7.42
N ARG A 202 15.28 12.85 -8.00
CA ARG A 202 15.11 14.07 -7.22
C ARG A 202 13.65 14.49 -7.16
N GLY A 203 13.10 14.58 -5.95
CA GLY A 203 11.81 15.22 -5.70
C GLY A 203 11.86 16.73 -6.00
N VAL A 204 10.79 17.24 -6.56
CA VAL A 204 10.63 18.67 -6.87
C VAL A 204 9.49 19.28 -6.05
N ARG A 205 9.47 20.61 -5.98
CA ARG A 205 8.35 21.34 -5.40
C ARG A 205 7.16 21.33 -6.35
N VAL A 206 5.97 21.31 -5.78
CA VAL A 206 4.72 21.54 -6.51
C VAL A 206 4.08 22.80 -5.94
N ASP A 207 3.80 23.79 -6.79
CA ASP A 207 3.33 25.11 -6.39
C ASP A 207 4.16 25.77 -5.26
N GLY A 208 5.48 25.57 -5.31
CA GLY A 208 6.41 26.08 -4.31
C GLY A 208 6.52 25.25 -3.03
N VAL A 209 5.69 24.23 -2.84
CA VAL A 209 5.69 23.36 -1.65
C VAL A 209 6.54 22.13 -1.90
N LEU A 210 7.49 21.86 -1.01
CA LEU A 210 8.25 20.61 -1.00
C LEU A 210 7.45 19.54 -0.27
N LEU A 211 7.40 18.34 -0.84
CA LEU A 211 6.81 17.18 -0.17
C LEU A 211 7.62 16.82 1.09
N GLY A 212 6.92 16.57 2.17
CA GLY A 212 7.44 16.11 3.45
C GLY A 212 6.31 16.04 4.49
N GLU A 213 6.56 15.38 5.61
CA GLU A 213 5.57 15.15 6.68
C GLU A 213 4.84 16.43 7.08
N SER A 214 5.55 17.50 7.42
CA SER A 214 4.95 18.79 7.80
C SER A 214 4.03 19.37 6.71
N SER A 215 4.38 19.25 5.43
CA SER A 215 3.58 19.81 4.34
C SER A 215 2.36 18.95 4.00
N LEU A 216 2.41 17.65 4.31
CA LEU A 216 1.26 16.74 4.25
C LEU A 216 0.32 17.00 5.43
N ALA A 217 0.83 17.03 6.65
CA ALA A 217 0.05 17.30 7.86
C ALA A 217 -0.69 18.64 7.81
N ASP A 218 -0.03 19.69 7.27
CA ASP A 218 -0.63 21.03 7.10
C ASP A 218 -1.58 21.14 5.89
N GLY A 219 -1.70 20.05 5.07
CA GLY A 219 -2.50 20.06 3.85
C GLY A 219 -1.98 21.00 2.75
N ARG A 220 -0.73 21.47 2.84
CA ARG A 220 -0.15 22.40 1.86
C ARG A 220 0.34 21.72 0.58
N TYR A 221 0.79 20.46 0.67
CA TYR A 221 1.21 19.70 -0.50
C TYR A 221 -0.02 19.08 -1.18
N PRO A 222 -0.24 19.30 -2.49
CA PRO A 222 -1.52 18.99 -3.11
C PRO A 222 -1.71 17.52 -3.51
N LEU A 223 -0.61 16.74 -3.63
CA LEU A 223 -0.63 15.39 -4.17
C LEU A 223 -0.39 14.35 -3.09
N TRP A 224 -1.44 13.72 -2.64
CA TRP A 224 -1.40 12.71 -1.58
C TRP A 224 -2.55 11.71 -1.70
N LEU A 225 -2.36 10.54 -1.10
CA LEU A 225 -3.36 9.48 -0.92
C LEU A 225 -3.70 9.37 0.56
N GLU A 226 -4.94 9.14 0.89
CA GLU A 226 -5.31 8.66 2.21
C GLU A 226 -4.97 7.17 2.31
N VAL A 227 -4.27 6.75 3.35
CA VAL A 227 -3.99 5.34 3.61
C VAL A 227 -5.16 4.79 4.41
N ILE A 228 -5.98 3.96 3.80
CA ILE A 228 -7.20 3.41 4.40
C ILE A 228 -7.08 1.90 4.55
N ALA A 229 -7.26 1.40 5.77
CA ALA A 229 -7.49 -0.02 5.98
C ALA A 229 -8.99 -0.32 5.87
N THR A 230 -9.34 -1.38 5.13
CA THR A 230 -10.72 -1.76 4.86
C THR A 230 -10.91 -3.27 4.78
N ALA A 231 -12.09 -3.75 5.14
CA ALA A 231 -12.51 -5.13 5.03
C ALA A 231 -14.04 -5.23 5.04
N PRO A 232 -14.66 -6.34 4.54
CA PRO A 232 -16.09 -6.56 4.65
C PRO A 232 -16.60 -6.55 6.10
N GLN A 233 -15.76 -6.95 7.06
CA GLN A 233 -16.04 -6.93 8.50
C GLN A 233 -14.82 -6.39 9.26
N GLU A 234 -15.05 -5.83 10.46
CA GLU A 234 -13.95 -5.36 11.30
C GLU A 234 -12.97 -6.50 11.60
N PRO A 235 -11.66 -6.35 11.33
CA PRO A 235 -10.67 -7.39 11.58
C PRO A 235 -10.49 -7.65 13.08
N THR A 236 -10.01 -8.85 13.42
CA THR A 236 -9.73 -9.27 14.78
C THR A 236 -8.29 -9.75 14.94
N GLY A 237 -7.86 -10.00 16.19
CA GLY A 237 -6.53 -10.55 16.48
C GLY A 237 -5.42 -9.63 16.00
N ALA A 238 -4.38 -10.21 15.43
CA ALA A 238 -3.15 -9.52 15.07
C ALA A 238 -3.32 -8.33 14.10
N LEU A 239 -4.25 -8.43 13.15
CA LEU A 239 -4.56 -7.31 12.24
C LEU A 239 -5.20 -6.15 12.99
N ARG A 240 -6.11 -6.43 13.92
CA ARG A 240 -6.71 -5.39 14.77
C ARG A 240 -5.66 -4.72 15.66
N ASP A 241 -4.75 -5.52 16.23
CA ASP A 241 -3.69 -5.01 17.10
C ASP A 241 -2.72 -4.12 16.31
N TRP A 242 -2.36 -4.51 15.08
CA TRP A 242 -1.56 -3.68 14.18
C TRP A 242 -2.27 -2.36 13.82
N LEU A 243 -3.55 -2.39 13.46
CA LEU A 243 -4.31 -1.18 13.17
C LEU A 243 -4.35 -0.22 14.35
N ALA A 244 -4.60 -0.73 15.56
CA ALA A 244 -4.63 0.07 16.77
C ALA A 244 -3.25 0.70 17.07
N TRP A 245 -2.17 -0.05 16.83
CA TRP A 245 -0.81 0.46 16.98
C TRP A 245 -0.50 1.58 15.98
N VAL A 246 -0.85 1.40 14.70
CA VAL A 246 -0.64 2.44 13.67
C VAL A 246 -1.38 3.73 14.06
N GLN A 247 -2.63 3.64 14.45
CA GLN A 247 -3.43 4.79 14.86
C GLN A 247 -2.83 5.54 16.06
N ALA A 248 -2.27 4.78 17.02
CA ALA A 248 -1.61 5.38 18.19
C ALA A 248 -0.33 6.14 17.84
N GLN A 249 0.37 5.78 16.75
CA GLN A 249 1.54 6.54 16.28
C GLN A 249 1.13 7.92 15.73
N GLY A 250 0.01 7.99 14.98
CA GLY A 250 -0.48 9.25 14.41
C GLY A 250 -1.05 10.25 15.42
N GLU A 251 -1.45 9.80 16.63
CA GLU A 251 -1.94 10.70 17.69
C GLU A 251 -0.82 11.30 18.56
N GLY A 252 0.42 10.86 18.38
CA GLY A 252 1.57 11.23 19.21
C GLY A 252 2.45 12.34 18.63
N GLU A 253 2.19 12.82 17.41
CA GLU A 253 2.87 13.93 16.75
C GLU A 253 1.96 15.18 16.72
#